data_b62dc1f46fc62c3fbd2cb5164dab3e32
#
_entry.id   b62dc1f46fc62c3fbd2cb5164dab3e32
#
_cell.length_a   1.000
_cell.length_b   1.000
_cell.length_c   1.000
_cell.angle_alpha   90.00
_cell.angle_beta   90.00
_cell.angle_gamma   90.00
#
_symmetry.space_group_name_H-M   'P 1'
#
loop_
_entity.id
_entity.type
_entity.pdbx_description
1 polymer ?
#
loop_
_entity_poly.entity_id
_entity_poly.type
_entity_poly.pdbx_seq_one_letter_code
_entity_poly.pdbx_strand_id
1 'polypeptide(L)'
;MNKFNLVIFDCDGVLIDSERIANTILLEMLKEIGLFLTLEDVFDIFVGTSTTRCLEIVKNLLGKSPPENFATEFEERTMQAFMNDVHPVQGIHDVLSKLNLSYCVASNSSPKWIQKALFVTDLLPYFSEKIFSATEVSRSKPYPDVFLYAAERMGFSPKDCVVIEDTPTGVRAGVDAGMTVFGYAELINPEKLRAVGASVVFNDMKLLPKLLDQQNQPFINSGK
;
A
#
# COMPACT_ATOMS: atom_id res chain seq x y z
N MET A 1 -20.63 17.05 -11.23
CA MET A 1 -20.12 16.76 -9.86
C MET A 1 -18.97 15.79 -10.03
N ASN A 2 -17.87 15.99 -9.33
CA ASN A 2 -16.77 15.04 -9.35
C ASN A 2 -17.24 13.68 -8.83
N LYS A 3 -16.76 12.59 -9.42
CA LYS A 3 -17.04 11.22 -8.94
C LYS A 3 -16.41 10.97 -7.58
N PHE A 4 -15.21 11.53 -7.35
CA PHE A 4 -14.46 11.42 -6.11
C PHE A 4 -14.26 12.79 -5.47
N ASN A 5 -14.35 12.84 -4.15
CA ASN A 5 -14.10 14.01 -3.32
C ASN A 5 -12.96 13.77 -2.32
N LEU A 6 -12.63 12.50 -2.04
CA LEU A 6 -11.55 12.09 -1.14
C LEU A 6 -10.69 11.01 -1.79
N VAL A 7 -9.37 11.18 -1.71
CA VAL A 7 -8.37 10.15 -2.02
C VAL A 7 -7.81 9.61 -0.70
N ILE A 8 -7.92 8.31 -0.47
CA ILE A 8 -7.37 7.65 0.71
C ILE A 8 -6.17 6.84 0.25
N PHE A 9 -4.98 7.25 0.65
CA PHE A 9 -3.74 6.53 0.34
C PHE A 9 -3.46 5.47 1.40
N ASP A 10 -3.05 4.28 0.99
CA ASP A 10 -2.26 3.46 1.89
C ASP A 10 -0.89 4.11 2.13
N CYS A 11 -0.17 3.65 3.15
CA CYS A 11 1.14 4.20 3.51
C CYS A 11 2.26 3.40 2.86
N ASP A 12 2.38 2.14 3.27
CA ASP A 12 3.46 1.24 2.90
C ASP A 12 3.28 0.74 1.45
N GLY A 13 4.29 0.91 0.59
CA GLY A 13 4.21 0.57 -0.83
C GLY A 13 3.47 1.58 -1.73
N VAL A 14 2.75 2.56 -1.15
CA VAL A 14 2.00 3.60 -1.89
C VAL A 14 2.57 5.00 -1.70
N LEU A 15 2.77 5.44 -0.46
CA LEU A 15 3.41 6.72 -0.12
C LEU A 15 4.91 6.56 0.08
N ILE A 16 5.31 5.47 0.71
CA ILE A 16 6.70 5.14 1.04
C ILE A 16 7.11 3.82 0.39
N ASP A 17 8.33 3.75 -0.15
CA ASP A 17 8.89 2.55 -0.82
C ASP A 17 9.43 1.56 0.24
N SER A 18 8.56 1.10 1.11
CA SER A 18 8.87 0.16 2.19
C SER A 18 9.01 -1.28 1.70
N GLU A 19 8.24 -1.67 0.70
CA GLU A 19 8.24 -3.01 0.14
C GLU A 19 9.58 -3.39 -0.51
N ARG A 20 10.22 -2.45 -1.20
CA ARG A 20 11.52 -2.67 -1.82
C ARG A 20 12.60 -2.95 -0.76
N ILE A 21 12.58 -2.20 0.35
CA ILE A 21 13.51 -2.40 1.46
C ILE A 21 13.28 -3.77 2.09
N ALA A 22 12.05 -4.09 2.48
CA ALA A 22 11.71 -5.36 3.12
C ALA A 22 12.11 -6.55 2.24
N ASN A 23 11.81 -6.51 0.95
CA ASN A 23 12.12 -7.59 0.04
C ASN A 23 13.63 -7.70 -0.29
N THR A 24 14.37 -6.59 -0.24
CA THR A 24 15.83 -6.63 -0.34
C THR A 24 16.45 -7.32 0.88
N ILE A 25 16.01 -6.98 2.08
CA ILE A 25 16.45 -7.65 3.32
C ILE A 25 16.07 -9.14 3.29
N LEU A 26 14.84 -9.46 2.87
CA LEU A 26 14.43 -10.86 2.72
C LEU A 26 15.33 -11.63 1.76
N LEU A 27 15.66 -11.05 0.60
CA LEU A 27 16.57 -11.65 -0.39
C LEU A 27 17.93 -11.97 0.22
N GLU A 28 18.51 -11.06 1.01
CA GLU A 28 19.78 -11.27 1.70
C GLU A 28 19.69 -12.42 2.69
N MET A 29 18.66 -12.43 3.53
CA MET A 29 18.44 -13.49 4.52
C MET A 29 18.16 -14.84 3.87
N LEU A 30 17.45 -14.89 2.73
CA LEU A 30 17.25 -16.13 1.96
C LEU A 30 18.57 -16.69 1.44
N LYS A 31 19.48 -15.83 0.95
CA LYS A 31 20.83 -16.25 0.53
C LYS A 31 21.66 -16.83 1.69
N GLU A 32 21.56 -16.24 2.89
CA GLU A 32 22.25 -16.71 4.09
C GLU A 32 21.84 -18.15 4.46
N ILE A 33 20.60 -18.53 4.23
CA ILE A 33 20.08 -19.89 4.51
C ILE A 33 20.17 -20.84 3.32
N GLY A 34 20.78 -20.40 2.18
CA GLY A 34 21.05 -21.24 1.00
C GLY A 34 19.96 -21.20 -0.08
N LEU A 35 19.02 -20.26 -0.05
CA LEU A 35 18.07 -20.00 -1.12
C LEU A 35 18.55 -18.85 -2.00
N PHE A 36 18.87 -19.16 -3.26
CA PHE A 36 19.40 -18.19 -4.22
C PHE A 36 18.27 -17.81 -5.20
N LEU A 37 17.66 -16.68 -4.95
CA LEU A 37 16.62 -16.07 -5.79
C LEU A 37 17.13 -14.74 -6.36
N THR A 38 16.45 -14.24 -7.38
CA THR A 38 16.61 -12.85 -7.83
C THR A 38 15.67 -11.95 -7.03
N LEU A 39 15.88 -10.63 -7.06
CA LEU A 39 14.95 -9.69 -6.41
C LEU A 39 13.57 -9.72 -7.07
N GLU A 40 13.50 -9.95 -8.38
CA GLU A 40 12.26 -10.13 -9.13
C GLU A 40 11.48 -11.36 -8.65
N ASP A 41 12.18 -12.50 -8.45
CA ASP A 41 11.55 -13.70 -7.86
C ASP A 41 10.99 -13.41 -6.47
N VAL A 42 11.73 -12.65 -5.64
CA VAL A 42 11.28 -12.29 -4.29
C VAL A 42 10.02 -11.42 -4.35
N PHE A 43 9.95 -10.44 -5.24
CA PHE A 43 8.76 -9.62 -5.43
C PHE A 43 7.57 -10.47 -5.90
N ASP A 44 7.76 -11.33 -6.87
CA ASP A 44 6.68 -12.18 -7.39
C ASP A 44 6.13 -13.16 -6.36
N ILE A 45 6.99 -13.70 -5.51
CA ILE A 45 6.63 -14.75 -4.56
C ILE A 45 6.11 -14.18 -3.24
N PHE A 46 6.71 -13.10 -2.72
CA PHE A 46 6.52 -12.68 -1.33
C PHE A 46 5.74 -11.37 -1.16
N VAL A 47 5.73 -10.45 -2.14
CA VAL A 47 5.00 -9.17 -2.00
C VAL A 47 3.51 -9.42 -1.75
N GLY A 48 2.99 -8.76 -0.71
CA GLY A 48 1.61 -8.87 -0.28
C GLY A 48 1.27 -10.17 0.48
N THR A 49 2.29 -10.96 0.88
CA THR A 49 2.08 -12.14 1.72
C THR A 49 2.18 -11.79 3.22
N SER A 50 1.45 -12.52 4.06
CA SER A 50 1.63 -12.41 5.52
C SER A 50 2.93 -13.07 5.96
N THR A 51 3.47 -12.68 7.12
CA THR A 51 4.67 -13.29 7.72
C THR A 51 4.53 -14.82 7.83
N THR A 52 3.36 -15.31 8.28
CA THR A 52 3.09 -16.75 8.37
C THR A 52 3.20 -17.43 7.00
N ARG A 53 2.60 -16.81 5.96
CA ARG A 53 2.66 -17.35 4.60
C ARG A 53 4.07 -17.30 4.03
N CYS A 54 4.80 -16.24 4.30
CA CYS A 54 6.22 -16.11 3.93
C CYS A 54 7.04 -17.29 4.48
N LEU A 55 6.92 -17.58 5.78
CA LEU A 55 7.62 -18.72 6.41
C LEU A 55 7.24 -20.08 5.80
N GLU A 56 5.98 -20.29 5.47
CA GLU A 56 5.53 -21.51 4.76
C GLU A 56 6.18 -21.65 3.38
N ILE A 57 6.24 -20.56 2.62
CA ILE A 57 6.88 -20.53 1.30
C ILE A 57 8.37 -20.83 1.44
N VAL A 58 9.06 -20.14 2.36
CA VAL A 58 10.49 -20.37 2.63
C VAL A 58 10.76 -21.84 2.99
N LYS A 59 9.94 -22.41 3.88
CA LYS A 59 10.04 -23.82 4.26
C LYS A 59 9.89 -24.75 3.06
N ASN A 60 8.94 -24.48 2.18
CA ASN A 60 8.70 -25.31 1.00
C ASN A 60 9.86 -25.21 0.00
N LEU A 61 10.38 -24.01 -0.25
CA LEU A 61 11.51 -23.79 -1.16
C LEU A 61 12.82 -24.38 -0.60
N LEU A 62 13.02 -24.27 0.71
CA LEU A 62 14.24 -24.79 1.38
C LEU A 62 14.19 -26.31 1.61
N GLY A 63 13.00 -26.93 1.59
CA GLY A 63 12.79 -28.35 1.92
C GLY A 63 12.95 -28.69 3.42
N LYS A 64 13.13 -27.68 4.27
CA LYS A 64 13.24 -27.77 5.73
C LYS A 64 12.75 -26.45 6.37
N SER A 65 12.48 -26.46 7.67
CA SER A 65 12.12 -25.22 8.38
C SER A 65 13.28 -24.22 8.35
N PRO A 66 13.02 -22.92 8.16
CA PRO A 66 14.01 -21.86 8.37
C PRO A 66 14.42 -21.84 9.85
N PRO A 67 15.50 -21.10 10.21
CA PRO A 67 15.89 -20.89 11.61
C PRO A 67 14.72 -20.36 12.46
N GLU A 68 14.67 -20.73 13.73
CA GLU A 68 13.57 -20.32 14.62
C GLU A 68 13.42 -18.81 14.76
N ASN A 69 14.56 -18.10 14.73
CA ASN A 69 14.61 -16.63 14.83
C ASN A 69 14.42 -15.90 13.49
N PHE A 70 14.18 -16.61 12.37
CA PHE A 70 14.16 -16.02 11.03
C PHE A 70 13.16 -14.85 10.92
N ALA A 71 11.93 -15.01 11.45
CA ALA A 71 10.92 -13.94 11.42
C ALA A 71 11.32 -12.73 12.25
N THR A 72 11.79 -12.96 13.48
CA THR A 72 12.23 -11.88 14.39
C THR A 72 13.42 -11.11 13.81
N GLU A 73 14.39 -11.83 13.26
CA GLU A 73 15.56 -11.23 12.63
C GLU A 73 15.19 -10.44 11.37
N PHE A 74 14.24 -10.94 10.57
CA PHE A 74 13.69 -10.21 9.43
C PHE A 74 13.05 -8.89 9.86
N GLU A 75 12.20 -8.92 10.90
CA GLU A 75 11.57 -7.71 11.45
C GLU A 75 12.61 -6.70 11.96
N GLU A 76 13.62 -7.17 12.70
CA GLU A 76 14.68 -6.32 13.24
C GLU A 76 15.53 -5.66 12.14
N ARG A 77 16.01 -6.46 11.17
CA ARG A 77 16.82 -5.95 10.05
C ARG A 77 16.01 -4.99 9.16
N THR A 78 14.75 -5.32 8.89
CA THR A 78 13.85 -4.47 8.12
C THR A 78 13.60 -3.16 8.84
N MET A 79 13.31 -3.19 10.14
CA MET A 79 13.12 -1.98 10.95
C MET A 79 14.38 -1.10 10.96
N GLN A 80 15.55 -1.70 11.08
CA GLN A 80 16.82 -0.97 11.06
C GLN A 80 17.07 -0.31 9.69
N ALA A 81 16.80 -1.04 8.60
CA ALA A 81 16.94 -0.50 7.24
C ALA A 81 15.96 0.65 6.98
N PHE A 82 14.70 0.52 7.38
CA PHE A 82 13.72 1.60 7.29
C PHE A 82 14.15 2.88 8.00
N MET A 83 14.85 2.75 9.12
CA MET A 83 15.29 3.93 9.87
C MET A 83 16.33 4.76 9.11
N ASN A 84 17.04 4.15 8.17
CA ASN A 84 18.18 4.75 7.48
C ASN A 84 17.89 5.04 5.99
N ASP A 85 17.07 4.21 5.34
CA ASP A 85 17.00 4.16 3.88
C ASP A 85 15.59 4.25 3.30
N VAL A 86 14.56 4.60 4.12
CA VAL A 86 13.20 4.73 3.58
C VAL A 86 13.09 5.95 2.68
N HIS A 87 12.53 5.75 1.49
CA HIS A 87 12.32 6.78 0.49
C HIS A 87 10.83 6.94 0.16
N PRO A 88 10.39 8.13 -0.27
CA PRO A 88 9.05 8.28 -0.82
C PRO A 88 8.93 7.54 -2.15
N VAL A 89 7.74 7.00 -2.44
CA VAL A 89 7.44 6.42 -3.76
C VAL A 89 7.70 7.47 -4.84
N GLN A 90 8.32 7.05 -5.94
CA GLN A 90 8.75 7.96 -7.01
C GLN A 90 7.56 8.74 -7.58
N GLY A 91 7.64 10.06 -7.54
CA GLY A 91 6.62 10.97 -8.07
C GLY A 91 5.51 11.36 -7.10
N ILE A 92 5.45 10.80 -5.88
CA ILE A 92 4.38 11.07 -4.92
C ILE A 92 4.33 12.55 -4.48
N HIS A 93 5.48 13.20 -4.28
CA HIS A 93 5.53 14.62 -3.96
C HIS A 93 4.86 15.49 -5.04
N ASP A 94 5.17 15.20 -6.30
CA ASP A 94 4.57 15.90 -7.45
C ASP A 94 3.06 15.69 -7.51
N VAL A 95 2.60 14.48 -7.20
CA VAL A 95 1.18 14.14 -7.15
C VAL A 95 0.48 14.91 -6.05
N LEU A 96 0.98 14.83 -4.81
CA LEU A 96 0.37 15.49 -3.65
C LEU A 96 0.34 17.01 -3.80
N SER A 97 1.39 17.61 -4.40
CA SER A 97 1.45 19.07 -4.63
C SER A 97 0.44 19.59 -5.65
N LYS A 98 -0.05 18.72 -6.55
CA LYS A 98 -0.99 19.04 -7.65
C LYS A 98 -2.40 18.53 -7.40
N LEU A 99 -2.60 17.75 -6.35
CA LEU A 99 -3.90 17.12 -6.07
C LEU A 99 -4.89 18.15 -5.53
N ASN A 100 -5.97 18.40 -6.28
CA ASN A 100 -7.04 19.35 -5.91
C ASN A 100 -8.20 18.68 -5.15
N LEU A 101 -8.07 17.43 -4.75
CA LEU A 101 -9.04 16.69 -3.95
C LEU A 101 -8.58 16.66 -2.49
N SER A 102 -9.53 16.48 -1.56
CA SER A 102 -9.17 16.11 -0.19
C SER A 102 -8.43 14.77 -0.19
N TYR A 103 -7.46 14.59 0.70
CA TYR A 103 -6.76 13.32 0.82
C TYR A 103 -6.33 13.06 2.26
N CYS A 104 -6.13 11.78 2.56
CA CYS A 104 -5.63 11.29 3.84
C CYS A 104 -4.84 10.00 3.66
N VAL A 105 -4.22 9.51 4.72
CA VAL A 105 -3.57 8.19 4.76
C VAL A 105 -4.31 7.26 5.71
N ALA A 106 -4.48 5.98 5.30
CA ALA A 106 -5.10 4.94 6.11
C ALA A 106 -4.32 3.62 5.96
N SER A 107 -3.65 3.17 7.04
CA SER A 107 -2.71 2.05 7.04
C SER A 107 -2.96 1.05 8.17
N ASN A 108 -2.49 -0.19 7.99
CA ASN A 108 -2.41 -1.19 9.05
C ASN A 108 -1.31 -0.88 10.07
N SER A 109 -0.35 -0.04 9.72
CA SER A 109 0.78 0.35 10.56
C SER A 109 0.35 1.22 11.75
N SER A 110 1.11 1.22 12.84
CA SER A 110 0.82 2.06 14.01
C SER A 110 0.96 3.55 13.68
N PRO A 111 0.23 4.46 14.39
CA PRO A 111 0.32 5.90 14.15
C PRO A 111 1.75 6.43 14.27
N LYS A 112 2.50 5.92 15.24
CA LYS A 112 3.91 6.31 15.46
C LYS A 112 4.79 5.95 14.27
N TRP A 113 4.54 4.78 13.67
CA TRP A 113 5.26 4.33 12.48
C TRP A 113 4.92 5.22 11.28
N ILE A 114 3.62 5.41 10.99
CA ILE A 114 3.16 6.23 9.86
C ILE A 114 3.75 7.65 9.96
N GLN A 115 3.62 8.29 11.14
CA GLN A 115 4.16 9.65 11.36
C GLN A 115 5.67 9.70 11.11
N LYS A 116 6.42 8.70 11.61
CA LYS A 116 7.86 8.65 11.42
C LYS A 116 8.24 8.45 9.96
N ALA A 117 7.60 7.52 9.26
CA ALA A 117 7.86 7.26 7.86
C ALA A 117 7.55 8.49 6.98
N LEU A 118 6.43 9.16 7.22
CA LEU A 118 6.07 10.40 6.55
C LEU A 118 7.03 11.55 6.90
N PHE A 119 7.57 11.58 8.11
CA PHE A 119 8.54 12.61 8.53
C PHE A 119 9.88 12.45 7.80
N VAL A 120 10.44 11.24 7.78
CA VAL A 120 11.76 11.01 7.15
C VAL A 120 11.72 11.09 5.62
N THR A 121 10.53 10.98 5.02
CA THR A 121 10.30 11.12 3.58
C THR A 121 9.79 12.50 3.18
N ASP A 122 9.78 13.49 4.09
CA ASP A 122 9.26 14.85 3.89
C ASP A 122 7.78 14.89 3.43
N LEU A 123 7.00 13.83 3.70
CA LEU A 123 5.58 13.74 3.37
C LEU A 123 4.67 14.21 4.50
N LEU A 124 5.14 14.26 5.74
CA LEU A 124 4.33 14.62 6.91
C LEU A 124 3.57 15.95 6.76
N PRO A 125 4.14 17.02 6.17
CA PRO A 125 3.42 18.29 6.00
C PRO A 125 2.14 18.18 5.16
N TYR A 126 2.03 17.19 4.26
CA TYR A 126 0.83 16.97 3.46
C TYR A 126 -0.30 16.34 4.26
N PHE A 127 0.01 15.53 5.27
CA PHE A 127 -0.98 14.71 5.97
C PHE A 127 -1.35 15.20 7.37
N SER A 128 -0.49 15.93 8.07
CA SER A 128 -0.75 16.52 9.42
C SER A 128 -1.75 15.71 10.30
N GLU A 129 -2.99 16.17 10.43
CA GLU A 129 -4.06 15.52 11.20
C GLU A 129 -4.91 14.51 10.39
N LYS A 130 -4.44 14.09 9.22
CA LYS A 130 -5.15 13.20 8.27
C LYS A 130 -4.51 11.81 8.21
N ILE A 131 -4.09 11.30 9.37
CA ILE A 131 -3.44 9.99 9.53
C ILE A 131 -4.39 9.09 10.29
N PHE A 132 -4.75 7.94 9.71
CA PHE A 132 -5.64 6.95 10.29
C PHE A 132 -4.95 5.58 10.31
N SER A 133 -4.99 4.93 11.47
CA SER A 133 -4.35 3.63 11.70
C SER A 133 -5.38 2.55 12.01
N ALA A 134 -5.12 1.33 11.54
CA ALA A 134 -5.94 0.18 11.91
C ALA A 134 -5.89 -0.15 13.41
N THR A 135 -4.94 0.41 14.16
CA THR A 135 -4.93 0.28 15.63
C THR A 135 -6.03 1.10 16.32
N GLU A 136 -6.68 2.00 15.60
CA GLU A 136 -7.79 2.83 16.09
C GLU A 136 -9.17 2.22 15.82
N VAL A 137 -9.22 1.07 15.14
CA VAL A 137 -10.44 0.36 14.77
C VAL A 137 -10.41 -1.10 15.23
N SER A 138 -11.53 -1.81 15.09
CA SER A 138 -11.65 -3.17 15.61
C SER A 138 -10.87 -4.20 14.80
N ARG A 139 -10.75 -4.02 13.48
CA ARG A 139 -10.17 -5.01 12.56
C ARG A 139 -9.30 -4.31 11.53
N SER A 140 -8.09 -4.82 11.34
CA SER A 140 -7.17 -4.38 10.29
C SER A 140 -7.60 -4.88 8.91
N LYS A 141 -7.01 -4.33 7.83
CA LYS A 141 -7.15 -4.89 6.47
C LYS A 141 -6.84 -6.40 6.51
N PRO A 142 -7.63 -7.26 5.88
CA PRO A 142 -8.56 -7.01 4.77
C PRO A 142 -9.97 -6.53 5.17
N TYR A 143 -10.26 -6.28 6.43
CA TYR A 143 -11.53 -5.70 6.81
C TYR A 143 -11.59 -4.21 6.46
N PRO A 144 -12.80 -3.67 6.16
CA PRO A 144 -12.95 -2.30 5.65
C PRO A 144 -12.80 -1.21 6.72
N ASP A 145 -12.67 -1.57 7.98
CA ASP A 145 -12.86 -0.71 9.15
C ASP A 145 -12.00 0.55 9.10
N VAL A 146 -10.70 0.47 8.74
CA VAL A 146 -9.82 1.64 8.70
C VAL A 146 -10.19 2.63 7.59
N PHE A 147 -10.65 2.13 6.43
CA PHE A 147 -11.06 3.00 5.33
C PHE A 147 -12.40 3.68 5.63
N LEU A 148 -13.35 2.95 6.23
CA LEU A 148 -14.62 3.53 6.69
C LEU A 148 -14.38 4.59 7.76
N TYR A 149 -13.51 4.32 8.71
CA TYR A 149 -13.11 5.27 9.75
C TYR A 149 -12.47 6.53 9.16
N ALA A 150 -11.53 6.37 8.22
CA ALA A 150 -10.90 7.49 7.53
C ALA A 150 -11.92 8.36 6.78
N ALA A 151 -12.85 7.75 6.02
CA ALA A 151 -13.88 8.47 5.29
C ALA A 151 -14.82 9.23 6.25
N GLU A 152 -15.27 8.60 7.34
CA GLU A 152 -16.10 9.24 8.37
C GLU A 152 -15.40 10.44 9.01
N ARG A 153 -14.14 10.26 9.42
CA ARG A 153 -13.33 11.33 10.06
C ARG A 153 -13.06 12.49 9.12
N MET A 154 -12.93 12.21 7.83
CA MET A 154 -12.76 13.22 6.79
C MET A 154 -14.09 13.86 6.33
N GLY A 155 -15.25 13.32 6.77
CA GLY A 155 -16.58 13.86 6.45
C GLY A 155 -17.11 13.47 5.06
N PHE A 156 -16.65 12.34 4.49
CA PHE A 156 -17.06 11.87 3.16
C PHE A 156 -17.80 10.54 3.21
N SER A 157 -18.71 10.35 2.26
CA SER A 157 -19.36 9.06 2.05
C SER A 157 -18.43 8.09 1.33
N PRO A 158 -18.42 6.79 1.65
CA PRO A 158 -17.55 5.80 0.99
C PRO A 158 -17.62 5.83 -0.55
N LYS A 159 -18.81 6.02 -1.12
CA LYS A 159 -19.02 6.10 -2.58
C LYS A 159 -18.30 7.29 -3.25
N ASP A 160 -17.98 8.32 -2.48
CA ASP A 160 -17.30 9.53 -2.95
C ASP A 160 -15.77 9.46 -2.72
N CYS A 161 -15.30 8.30 -2.25
CA CYS A 161 -13.89 8.03 -1.95
C CYS A 161 -13.24 7.13 -3.00
N VAL A 162 -11.97 7.38 -3.27
CA VAL A 162 -11.09 6.47 -4.00
C VAL A 162 -9.92 6.08 -3.10
N VAL A 163 -9.64 4.78 -3.03
CA VAL A 163 -8.50 4.22 -2.29
C VAL A 163 -7.37 3.95 -3.26
N ILE A 164 -6.14 4.30 -2.89
CA ILE A 164 -4.91 3.92 -3.60
C ILE A 164 -4.19 2.87 -2.76
N GLU A 165 -4.00 1.69 -3.33
CA GLU A 165 -3.52 0.49 -2.62
C GLU A 165 -2.65 -0.39 -3.52
N ASP A 166 -1.61 -1.01 -2.94
CA ASP A 166 -0.67 -1.87 -3.66
C ASP A 166 -0.82 -3.36 -3.34
N THR A 167 -1.60 -3.72 -2.30
CA THR A 167 -1.77 -5.10 -1.85
C THR A 167 -3.16 -5.67 -2.15
N PRO A 168 -3.30 -7.00 -2.44
CA PRO A 168 -4.61 -7.64 -2.53
C PRO A 168 -5.44 -7.51 -1.25
N THR A 169 -4.78 -7.51 -0.10
CA THR A 169 -5.41 -7.35 1.22
C THR A 169 -6.08 -5.99 1.37
N GLY A 170 -5.38 -4.93 1.02
CA GLY A 170 -5.92 -3.59 1.11
C GLY A 170 -6.92 -3.27 0.01
N VAL A 171 -6.71 -3.77 -1.23
CA VAL A 171 -7.72 -3.66 -2.29
C VAL A 171 -9.04 -4.28 -1.84
N ARG A 172 -9.01 -5.49 -1.25
CA ARG A 172 -10.21 -6.13 -0.70
C ARG A 172 -10.89 -5.25 0.34
N ALA A 173 -10.13 -4.69 1.29
CA ALA A 173 -10.66 -3.81 2.33
C ALA A 173 -11.36 -2.57 1.74
N GLY A 174 -10.77 -1.94 0.71
CA GLY A 174 -11.37 -0.79 0.03
C GLY A 174 -12.65 -1.14 -0.72
N VAL A 175 -12.67 -2.29 -1.41
CA VAL A 175 -13.87 -2.80 -2.11
C VAL A 175 -14.98 -3.11 -1.12
N ASP A 176 -14.66 -3.81 -0.01
CA ASP A 176 -15.62 -4.17 1.03
C ASP A 176 -16.12 -2.93 1.81
N ALA A 177 -15.36 -1.82 1.79
CA ALA A 177 -15.83 -0.51 2.29
C ALA A 177 -16.81 0.18 1.34
N GLY A 178 -17.08 -0.38 0.15
CA GLY A 178 -17.94 0.25 -0.88
C GLY A 178 -17.27 1.42 -1.60
N MET A 179 -15.93 1.47 -1.60
CA MET A 179 -15.14 2.51 -2.24
C MET A 179 -14.62 2.04 -3.61
N THR A 180 -14.28 2.99 -4.48
CA THR A 180 -13.52 2.68 -5.69
C THR A 180 -12.05 2.48 -5.29
N VAL A 181 -11.40 1.45 -5.84
CA VAL A 181 -9.99 1.17 -5.54
C VAL A 181 -9.16 1.26 -6.81
N PHE A 182 -8.09 2.05 -6.75
CA PHE A 182 -7.03 2.09 -7.76
C PHE A 182 -5.83 1.30 -7.21
N GLY A 183 -5.50 0.20 -7.89
CA GLY A 183 -4.38 -0.65 -7.53
C GLY A 183 -3.07 -0.10 -8.07
N TYR A 184 -2.10 0.14 -7.19
CA TYR A 184 -0.74 0.55 -7.55
C TYR A 184 0.13 -0.70 -7.67
N ALA A 185 0.54 -1.04 -8.88
CA ALA A 185 1.23 -2.30 -9.21
C ALA A 185 2.67 -2.05 -9.68
N GLU A 186 3.48 -1.33 -8.90
CA GLU A 186 4.89 -1.14 -9.21
C GLU A 186 5.69 -2.44 -9.01
N LEU A 187 5.45 -3.12 -7.89
CA LEU A 187 6.22 -4.30 -7.47
C LEU A 187 5.42 -5.61 -7.48
N ILE A 188 4.13 -5.54 -7.77
CA ILE A 188 3.24 -6.71 -7.76
C ILE A 188 2.64 -6.95 -9.16
N ASN A 189 2.40 -8.23 -9.48
CA ASN A 189 1.67 -8.55 -10.71
C ASN A 189 0.27 -7.89 -10.70
N PRO A 190 -0.06 -7.04 -11.71
CA PRO A 190 -1.32 -6.30 -11.78
C PRO A 190 -2.57 -7.17 -11.68
N GLU A 191 -2.51 -8.41 -12.17
CA GLU A 191 -3.65 -9.33 -12.14
C GLU A 191 -4.04 -9.74 -10.71
N LYS A 192 -3.09 -9.75 -9.76
CA LYS A 192 -3.39 -10.00 -8.35
C LYS A 192 -4.32 -8.92 -7.77
N LEU A 193 -4.14 -7.67 -8.17
CA LEU A 193 -4.98 -6.53 -7.72
C LEU A 193 -6.33 -6.52 -8.45
N ARG A 194 -6.35 -6.81 -9.76
CA ARG A 194 -7.61 -6.94 -10.53
C ARG A 194 -8.49 -8.04 -10.00
N ALA A 195 -7.91 -9.20 -9.67
CA ALA A 195 -8.64 -10.37 -9.18
C ALA A 195 -9.41 -10.12 -7.87
N VAL A 196 -8.99 -9.12 -7.07
CA VAL A 196 -9.65 -8.77 -5.81
C VAL A 196 -10.47 -7.48 -5.90
N GLY A 197 -10.65 -6.92 -7.11
CA GLY A 197 -11.62 -5.86 -7.39
C GLY A 197 -11.06 -4.46 -7.58
N ALA A 198 -9.75 -4.29 -7.82
CA ALA A 198 -9.22 -3.00 -8.24
C ALA A 198 -9.85 -2.55 -9.56
N SER A 199 -10.47 -1.37 -9.57
CA SER A 199 -11.19 -0.82 -10.73
C SER A 199 -10.25 -0.27 -11.80
N VAL A 200 -9.10 0.22 -11.38
CA VAL A 200 -7.99 0.69 -12.21
C VAL A 200 -6.71 0.09 -11.64
N VAL A 201 -5.78 -0.33 -12.48
CA VAL A 201 -4.45 -0.76 -12.05
C VAL A 201 -3.40 0.00 -12.85
N PHE A 202 -2.43 0.57 -12.16
CA PHE A 202 -1.37 1.41 -12.72
C PHE A 202 -0.05 1.16 -11.98
N ASN A 203 1.09 1.50 -12.60
CA ASN A 203 2.43 1.21 -12.08
C ASN A 203 3.37 2.43 -12.06
N ASP A 204 2.88 3.60 -12.41
CA ASP A 204 3.61 4.87 -12.27
C ASP A 204 2.73 5.86 -11.52
N MET A 205 3.16 6.28 -10.33
CA MET A 205 2.40 7.19 -9.46
C MET A 205 2.08 8.52 -10.15
N LYS A 206 2.92 8.96 -11.08
CA LYS A 206 2.70 10.19 -11.86
C LYS A 206 1.44 10.16 -12.73
N LEU A 207 0.91 8.96 -13.00
CA LEU A 207 -0.34 8.80 -13.77
C LEU A 207 -1.58 9.09 -12.93
N LEU A 208 -1.48 9.04 -11.59
CA LEU A 208 -2.63 9.14 -10.69
C LEU A 208 -3.51 10.38 -10.91
N PRO A 209 -2.99 11.61 -11.05
CA PRO A 209 -3.84 12.78 -11.30
C PRO A 209 -4.68 12.63 -12.57
N LYS A 210 -4.07 12.15 -13.66
CA LYS A 210 -4.77 11.92 -14.93
C LYS A 210 -5.86 10.84 -14.79
N LEU A 211 -5.59 9.77 -14.05
CA LEU A 211 -6.54 8.69 -13.82
C LEU A 211 -7.76 9.17 -13.00
N LEU A 212 -7.52 10.00 -11.98
CA LEU A 212 -8.57 10.62 -11.19
C LEU A 212 -9.43 11.56 -12.05
N ASP A 213 -8.82 12.39 -12.88
CA ASP A 213 -9.52 13.31 -13.78
C ASP A 213 -10.38 12.57 -14.80
N GLN A 214 -9.89 11.49 -15.38
CA GLN A 214 -10.63 10.67 -16.35
C GLN A 214 -11.91 10.06 -15.73
N GLN A 215 -11.84 9.65 -14.47
CA GLN A 215 -12.99 9.08 -13.76
C GLN A 215 -13.96 10.17 -13.24
N ASN A 216 -13.47 11.41 -13.07
CA ASN A 216 -14.26 12.55 -12.65
C ASN A 216 -14.97 13.28 -13.83
N GLN A 217 -14.63 12.98 -15.08
CA GLN A 217 -15.34 13.55 -16.21
C GLN A 217 -16.78 13.00 -16.28
N PRO A 218 -17.79 13.85 -16.42
CA PRO A 218 -19.16 13.38 -16.63
C PRO A 218 -19.20 12.58 -17.94
N PHE A 219 -19.91 11.45 -17.92
CA PHE A 219 -20.24 10.71 -19.15
C PHE A 219 -20.95 11.70 -20.09
N ILE A 220 -20.23 12.21 -21.08
CA ILE A 220 -20.85 12.90 -22.22
C ILE A 220 -21.49 11.76 -23.03
N ASN A 221 -22.77 11.50 -22.79
CA ASN A 221 -23.56 10.68 -23.67
C ASN A 221 -23.51 11.35 -25.06
N SER A 222 -22.63 10.89 -25.91
CA SER A 222 -22.69 11.15 -27.33
C SER A 222 -23.90 10.39 -27.87
N GLY A 223 -25.09 10.98 -27.66
CA GLY A 223 -26.31 10.54 -28.32
C GLY A 223 -26.12 10.68 -29.84
N LYS A 224 -26.17 9.56 -30.52
CA LYS A 224 -26.58 9.44 -31.92
C LYS A 224 -27.71 8.43 -31.98
#